data_fcac610a81efede57dd5148adcb7378f
#
_entry.id   fcac610a81efede57dd5148adcb7378f
#
_cell.length_a   1.000
_cell.length_b   1.000
_cell.length_c   1.000
_cell.angle_alpha   90.00
_cell.angle_beta   90.00
_cell.angle_gamma   90.00
#
_symmetry.space_group_name_H-M   'P 1'
#
loop_
_entity.id
_entity.type
_entity.pdbx_description
1 polymer ?
#
loop_
_entity_poly.entity_id
_entity_poly.type
_entity_poly.pdbx_seq_one_letter_code
_entity_poly.pdbx_strand_id
1 'polypeptide(L)'
;KSELMLIKRVFKIAIDKWNYGIPFNAFNGLDIPSPHKPRTRRLVSNELFILISHAEKQRNKYISTIIQFAVETGMRRSEILKLTWNDVNLDTGIASLYDTKNGDDRHIPLTKTAIQLLSNLTQSSEFVFPISANCLRLAWERCRNKSNIKGLRFHDLRHEAVSRFFEMGLSVPEVALISGHKDVRQLFR
;
A
#
# COMPACT_ATOMS: atom_id res chain seq x y z
N LYS A 1 -7.67 -20.42 1.10
CA LYS A 1 -7.45 -20.11 2.53
C LYS A 1 -8.47 -19.10 3.06
N SER A 2 -8.76 -18.00 2.36
CA SER A 2 -9.76 -16.99 2.77
C SER A 2 -11.15 -17.60 2.89
N GLU A 3 -11.54 -18.46 1.95
CA GLU A 3 -12.81 -19.16 1.92
C GLU A 3 -12.95 -20.11 3.13
N LEU A 4 -11.93 -20.92 3.40
CA LEU A 4 -11.91 -21.82 4.57
C LEU A 4 -11.99 -21.04 5.89
N MET A 5 -11.32 -19.88 5.97
CA MET A 5 -11.42 -19.02 7.16
C MET A 5 -12.81 -18.39 7.30
N LEU A 6 -13.46 -18.06 6.18
CA LEU A 6 -14.85 -17.57 6.20
C LEU A 6 -15.81 -18.64 6.68
N ILE A 7 -15.71 -19.85 6.14
CA ILE A 7 -16.51 -21.01 6.57
C ILE A 7 -16.30 -21.27 8.06
N LYS A 8 -15.05 -21.33 8.52
CA LYS A 8 -14.73 -21.52 9.94
C LYS A 8 -15.38 -20.44 10.82
N ARG A 9 -15.42 -19.19 10.35
CA ARG A 9 -16.06 -18.08 11.07
C ARG A 9 -17.58 -18.24 11.13
N VAL A 10 -18.22 -18.67 10.03
CA VAL A 10 -19.68 -18.96 10.00
C VAL A 10 -20.01 -20.06 11.00
N PHE A 11 -19.28 -21.17 11.00
CA PHE A 11 -19.51 -22.25 11.96
C PHE A 11 -19.28 -21.82 13.40
N LYS A 12 -18.27 -20.99 13.65
CA LYS A 12 -18.06 -20.44 14.99
C LYS A 12 -19.26 -19.57 15.43
N ILE A 13 -19.81 -18.75 14.56
CA ILE A 13 -21.02 -17.97 14.86
C ILE A 13 -22.22 -18.89 15.10
N ALA A 14 -22.39 -19.94 14.32
CA ALA A 14 -23.47 -20.90 14.48
C ALA A 14 -23.42 -21.59 15.86
N ILE A 15 -22.24 -21.96 16.31
CA ILE A 15 -22.03 -22.56 17.65
C ILE A 15 -22.26 -21.50 18.74
N ASP A 16 -21.54 -20.37 18.66
CA ASP A 16 -21.46 -19.42 19.77
C ASP A 16 -22.73 -18.56 19.92
N LYS A 17 -23.44 -18.27 18.81
CA LYS A 17 -24.59 -17.35 18.81
C LYS A 17 -25.92 -18.01 18.53
N TRP A 18 -25.93 -19.06 17.73
CA TRP A 18 -27.17 -19.74 17.34
C TRP A 18 -27.38 -21.07 18.07
N ASN A 19 -26.47 -21.43 18.96
CA ASN A 19 -26.51 -22.62 19.80
C ASN A 19 -26.68 -23.93 19.01
N TYR A 20 -26.13 -24.01 17.79
CA TYR A 20 -26.11 -25.25 17.02
C TYR A 20 -25.11 -26.22 17.62
N GLY A 21 -25.55 -27.43 17.90
CA GLY A 21 -24.74 -28.53 18.47
C GLY A 21 -23.73 -29.12 17.49
N ILE A 22 -22.99 -28.28 16.75
CA ILE A 22 -21.97 -28.74 15.83
C ILE A 22 -20.67 -28.95 16.61
N PRO A 23 -20.04 -30.14 16.54
CA PRO A 23 -18.76 -30.36 17.22
C PRO A 23 -17.72 -29.36 16.74
N PHE A 24 -17.10 -28.60 17.67
CA PHE A 24 -16.05 -27.62 17.35
C PHE A 24 -14.89 -28.28 16.59
N ASN A 25 -14.74 -29.57 16.65
CA ASN A 25 -13.70 -30.36 16.00
C ASN A 25 -13.91 -30.60 14.49
N ALA A 26 -15.06 -30.22 13.91
CA ALA A 26 -15.32 -30.39 12.47
C ALA A 26 -14.25 -29.79 11.54
N PHE A 27 -13.41 -28.90 12.09
CA PHE A 27 -12.32 -28.25 11.34
C PHE A 27 -10.91 -28.61 11.83
N ASN A 28 -10.80 -29.47 12.86
CA ASN A 28 -9.53 -29.87 13.46
C ASN A 28 -8.85 -30.99 12.67
N GLY A 29 -8.84 -31.09 11.49
CA GLY A 29 -8.21 -32.10 10.62
C GLY A 29 -8.11 -31.60 9.17
N LEU A 30 -8.53 -30.37 8.92
CA LEU A 30 -8.42 -29.80 7.59
C LEU A 30 -6.99 -29.33 7.37
N ASP A 31 -6.31 -29.91 6.41
CA ASP A 31 -5.06 -29.37 5.87
C ASP A 31 -5.30 -27.98 5.26
N ILE A 32 -5.08 -26.98 6.07
CA ILE A 32 -5.12 -25.59 5.58
C ILE A 32 -3.82 -25.32 4.83
N PRO A 33 -3.88 -24.98 3.54
CA PRO A 33 -2.68 -24.65 2.79
C PRO A 33 -1.83 -23.64 3.56
N SER A 34 -0.54 -23.93 3.72
CA SER A 34 0.40 -23.04 4.40
C SER A 34 0.33 -21.63 3.79
N PRO A 35 0.55 -20.59 4.58
CA PRO A 35 0.60 -19.23 4.02
C PRO A 35 1.68 -19.19 2.93
N HIS A 36 1.37 -18.58 1.80
CA HIS A 36 2.37 -18.32 0.79
C HIS A 36 3.58 -17.63 1.42
N LYS A 37 4.78 -18.03 1.03
CA LYS A 37 6.00 -17.36 1.46
C LYS A 37 5.85 -15.86 1.25
N PRO A 38 6.25 -15.05 2.22
CA PRO A 38 6.20 -13.60 2.11
C PRO A 38 6.96 -13.15 0.85
N ARG A 39 6.43 -12.15 0.19
CA ARG A 39 7.10 -11.58 -0.99
C ARG A 39 8.26 -10.70 -0.53
N THR A 40 9.38 -10.85 -1.22
CA THR A 40 10.61 -10.05 -1.00
C THR A 40 10.96 -9.23 -2.25
N ARG A 41 9.99 -9.07 -3.20
CA ARG A 41 10.22 -8.38 -4.47
C ARG A 41 10.45 -6.89 -4.23
N ARG A 42 11.63 -6.42 -4.60
CA ARG A 42 12.03 -5.01 -4.65
C ARG A 42 12.17 -4.55 -6.11
N LEU A 43 12.23 -3.25 -6.34
CA LEU A 43 12.58 -2.70 -7.65
C LEU A 43 14.06 -3.00 -7.97
N VAL A 44 14.31 -3.43 -9.18
CA VAL A 44 15.68 -3.62 -9.70
C VAL A 44 16.11 -2.34 -10.43
N SER A 45 17.40 -2.09 -10.52
CA SER A 45 18.05 -0.82 -10.90
C SER A 45 17.25 0.16 -11.76
N ASN A 46 16.71 -0.22 -12.89
CA ASN A 46 16.06 0.73 -13.80
C ASN A 46 14.53 0.58 -13.88
N GLU A 47 13.95 -0.34 -13.12
CA GLU A 47 12.50 -0.62 -13.22
C GLU A 47 11.64 0.59 -12.89
N LEU A 48 12.01 1.38 -11.87
CA LEU A 48 11.27 2.58 -11.51
C LEU A 48 11.28 3.59 -12.66
N PHE A 49 12.45 3.85 -13.24
CA PHE A 49 12.59 4.77 -14.36
C PHE A 49 11.75 4.32 -15.57
N ILE A 50 11.82 3.04 -15.91
CA ILE A 50 11.04 2.46 -17.02
C ILE A 50 9.53 2.58 -16.75
N LEU A 51 9.09 2.29 -15.51
CA LEU A 51 7.68 2.45 -15.12
C LEU A 51 7.20 3.89 -15.27
N ILE A 52 8.00 4.86 -14.78
CA ILE A 52 7.70 6.29 -14.86
C ILE A 52 7.58 6.71 -16.33
N SER A 53 8.56 6.36 -17.17
CA SER A 53 8.57 6.70 -18.61
C SER A 53 7.33 6.17 -19.34
N HIS A 54 6.84 4.99 -18.97
CA HIS A 54 5.59 4.46 -19.52
C HIS A 54 4.34 5.09 -18.91
N ALA A 55 4.41 5.50 -17.65
CA ALA A 55 3.31 6.17 -16.96
C ALA A 55 3.08 7.59 -17.53
N GLU A 56 4.14 8.32 -17.81
CA GLU A 56 4.09 9.67 -18.42
C GLU A 56 3.44 9.67 -19.80
N LYS A 57 3.57 8.58 -20.55
CA LYS A 57 2.91 8.42 -21.86
C LYS A 57 1.42 8.07 -21.78
N GLN A 58 0.87 7.91 -20.55
CA GLN A 58 -0.55 7.65 -20.39
C GLN A 58 -1.37 8.96 -20.43
N ARG A 59 -2.62 8.85 -20.82
CA ARG A 59 -3.56 9.98 -20.83
C ARG A 59 -3.75 10.62 -19.45
N ASN A 60 -3.71 9.80 -18.40
CA ASN A 60 -3.88 10.26 -17.02
C ASN A 60 -2.52 10.64 -16.44
N LYS A 61 -2.31 11.95 -16.25
CA LYS A 61 -1.05 12.54 -15.76
C LYS A 61 -0.71 12.19 -14.31
N TYR A 62 -1.70 11.76 -13.51
CA TYR A 62 -1.45 11.41 -12.10
C TYR A 62 -0.69 10.09 -11.93
N ILE A 63 -0.65 9.21 -12.94
CA ILE A 63 -0.13 7.85 -12.79
C ILE A 63 1.36 7.84 -12.47
N SER A 64 2.16 8.63 -13.19
CA SER A 64 3.61 8.73 -12.92
C SER A 64 3.88 9.31 -11.54
N THR A 65 3.16 10.36 -11.17
CA THR A 65 3.28 11.00 -9.85
C THR A 65 2.89 10.04 -8.73
N ILE A 66 1.79 9.28 -8.88
CA ILE A 66 1.37 8.29 -7.87
C ILE A 66 2.41 7.19 -7.69
N ILE A 67 3.03 6.70 -8.76
CA ILE A 67 4.07 5.67 -8.69
C ILE A 67 5.28 6.20 -7.89
N GLN A 68 5.75 7.39 -8.22
CA GLN A 68 6.86 8.03 -7.52
C GLN A 68 6.51 8.32 -6.06
N PHE A 69 5.36 8.94 -5.83
CA PHE A 69 4.88 9.27 -4.49
C PHE A 69 4.72 8.04 -3.60
N ALA A 70 4.28 6.90 -4.16
CA ALA A 70 4.19 5.64 -3.42
C ALA A 70 5.56 5.13 -2.96
N VAL A 71 6.62 5.30 -3.77
CA VAL A 71 7.99 4.91 -3.42
C VAL A 71 8.61 5.88 -2.42
N GLU A 72 8.27 7.17 -2.48
CA GLU A 72 8.79 8.19 -1.56
C GLU A 72 8.17 8.11 -0.17
N THR A 73 6.87 7.75 -0.07
CA THR A 73 6.11 7.82 1.18
C THR A 73 5.82 6.48 1.83
N GLY A 74 5.88 5.40 1.06
CA GLY A 74 5.47 4.08 1.53
C GLY A 74 3.98 3.97 1.89
N MET A 75 3.14 4.92 1.49
CA MET A 75 1.70 4.90 1.75
C MET A 75 1.01 3.71 1.07
N ARG A 76 -0.08 3.25 1.69
CA ARG A 76 -0.95 2.26 1.02
C ARG A 76 -1.68 2.90 -0.15
N ARG A 77 -1.98 2.11 -1.19
CA ARG A 77 -2.73 2.60 -2.35
C ARG A 77 -4.03 3.32 -1.98
N SER A 78 -4.78 2.79 -1.01
CA SER A 78 -6.03 3.42 -0.56
C SER A 78 -5.80 4.73 0.18
N GLU A 79 -4.68 4.89 0.87
CA GLU A 79 -4.30 6.12 1.56
C GLU A 79 -3.92 7.20 0.56
N ILE A 80 -3.11 6.86 -0.45
CA ILE A 80 -2.76 7.78 -1.54
C ILE A 80 -4.01 8.31 -2.26
N LEU A 81 -4.98 7.42 -2.54
CA LEU A 81 -6.20 7.80 -3.28
C LEU A 81 -7.23 8.55 -2.42
N LYS A 82 -7.10 8.51 -1.11
CA LYS A 82 -7.96 9.25 -0.17
C LYS A 82 -7.31 10.55 0.31
N LEU A 83 -6.04 10.78 0.00
CA LEU A 83 -5.31 11.96 0.45
C LEU A 83 -5.95 13.23 -0.12
N THR A 84 -6.30 14.16 0.76
CA THR A 84 -6.83 15.47 0.41
C THR A 84 -5.74 16.54 0.53
N TRP A 85 -5.94 17.69 -0.09
CA TRP A 85 -5.02 18.81 0.06
C TRP A 85 -4.99 19.38 1.48
N ASN A 86 -6.10 19.26 2.22
CA ASN A 86 -6.16 19.65 3.63
C ASN A 86 -5.28 18.78 4.53
N ASP A 87 -4.99 17.56 4.10
CA ASP A 87 -4.14 16.62 4.84
C ASP A 87 -2.65 16.83 4.55
N VAL A 88 -2.30 17.72 3.61
CA VAL A 88 -0.92 17.94 3.15
C VAL A 88 -0.46 19.34 3.47
N ASN A 89 0.58 19.44 4.28
CA ASN A 89 1.27 20.70 4.51
C ASN A 89 2.63 20.66 3.79
N LEU A 90 2.74 21.40 2.69
CA LEU A 90 3.96 21.43 1.88
C LEU A 90 5.08 22.24 2.53
N ASP A 91 4.74 23.23 3.38
CA ASP A 91 5.74 24.07 4.06
C ASP A 91 6.46 23.28 5.16
N THR A 92 5.71 22.49 5.94
CA THR A 92 6.29 21.61 6.96
C THR A 92 6.74 20.27 6.40
N GLY A 93 6.35 19.94 5.17
CA GLY A 93 6.66 18.66 4.54
C GLY A 93 6.00 17.47 5.23
N ILE A 94 4.74 17.60 5.65
CA ILE A 94 4.01 16.55 6.37
C ILE A 94 2.69 16.23 5.65
N ALA A 95 2.42 14.95 5.46
CA ALA A 95 1.10 14.44 5.09
C ALA A 95 0.47 13.71 6.29
N SER A 96 -0.73 14.11 6.69
CA SER A 96 -1.47 13.53 7.81
C SER A 96 -2.50 12.55 7.30
N LEU A 97 -2.59 11.38 7.93
CA LEU A 97 -3.58 10.35 7.60
C LEU A 97 -4.45 10.10 8.83
N TYR A 98 -5.73 10.34 8.67
CA TYR A 98 -6.74 10.13 9.70
C TYR A 98 -7.56 8.87 9.40
N ASP A 99 -8.12 8.26 10.42
CA ASP A 99 -9.00 7.07 10.33
C ASP A 99 -8.43 5.99 9.40
N THR A 100 -7.15 5.65 9.61
CA THR A 100 -6.52 4.60 8.80
C THR A 100 -7.18 3.25 9.09
N LYS A 101 -7.07 2.29 8.17
CA LYS A 101 -7.58 0.92 8.32
C LYS A 101 -7.21 0.27 9.66
N ASN A 102 -6.18 0.77 10.32
CA ASN A 102 -5.69 0.29 11.60
C ASN A 102 -6.18 1.14 12.79
N GLY A 103 -6.96 2.22 12.55
CA GLY A 103 -7.55 3.05 13.58
C GLY A 103 -6.60 4.06 14.23
N ASP A 104 -5.37 4.22 13.73
CA ASP A 104 -4.41 5.18 14.29
C ASP A 104 -4.13 6.29 13.25
N ASP A 105 -4.19 7.52 13.71
CA ASP A 105 -3.73 8.67 12.94
C ASP A 105 -2.20 8.63 12.85
N ARG A 106 -1.66 9.07 11.72
CA ARG A 106 -0.22 9.16 11.56
C ARG A 106 0.21 10.29 10.64
N HIS A 107 1.39 10.81 10.91
CA HIS A 107 2.02 11.84 10.14
C HIS A 107 3.18 11.24 9.34
N ILE A 108 3.19 11.49 8.03
CA ILE A 108 4.20 10.99 7.12
C ILE A 108 5.08 12.16 6.69
N PRO A 109 6.38 12.15 7.03
CA PRO A 109 7.30 13.14 6.51
C PRO A 109 7.46 12.95 5.01
N LEU A 110 7.36 14.05 4.28
CA LEU A 110 7.53 14.07 2.84
C LEU A 110 8.99 14.37 2.49
N THR A 111 9.56 13.57 1.62
CA THR A 111 10.88 13.85 1.04
C THR A 111 10.80 15.12 0.16
N LYS A 112 11.94 15.76 -0.12
CA LYS A 112 12.01 16.87 -1.07
C LYS A 112 11.40 16.51 -2.42
N THR A 113 11.65 15.29 -2.89
CA THR A 113 11.05 14.74 -4.11
C THR A 113 9.53 14.66 -4.02
N ALA A 114 8.99 14.15 -2.91
CA ALA A 114 7.54 14.05 -2.71
C ALA A 114 6.89 15.44 -2.68
N ILE A 115 7.49 16.43 -2.01
CA ILE A 115 7.01 17.81 -1.99
C ILE A 115 7.00 18.38 -3.41
N GLN A 116 8.08 18.23 -4.16
CA GLN A 116 8.18 18.71 -5.54
C GLN A 116 7.13 18.06 -6.45
N LEU A 117 6.89 16.76 -6.31
CA LEU A 117 5.86 16.04 -7.06
C LEU A 117 4.48 16.63 -6.81
N LEU A 118 4.15 16.94 -5.55
CA LEU A 118 2.85 17.53 -5.19
C LEU A 118 2.74 18.99 -5.62
N SER A 119 3.78 19.78 -5.45
CA SER A 119 3.82 21.20 -5.86
C SER A 119 3.60 21.38 -7.36
N ASN A 120 3.94 20.39 -8.17
CA ASN A 120 3.72 20.41 -9.62
C ASN A 120 2.29 20.00 -10.03
N LEU A 121 1.45 19.62 -9.08
CA LEU A 121 0.06 19.29 -9.36
C LEU A 121 -0.84 20.50 -9.26
N THR A 122 -1.80 20.60 -10.17
CA THR A 122 -2.87 21.60 -10.07
C THR A 122 -3.91 21.15 -9.06
N GLN A 123 -4.21 21.99 -8.07
CA GLN A 123 -5.24 21.73 -7.08
C GLN A 123 -6.65 21.97 -7.68
N SER A 124 -7.09 21.05 -8.52
CA SER A 124 -8.39 21.16 -9.21
C SER A 124 -9.51 20.35 -8.52
N SER A 125 -9.20 19.68 -7.43
CA SER A 125 -10.11 18.82 -6.65
C SER A 125 -9.70 18.88 -5.18
N GLU A 126 -10.62 18.49 -4.28
CA GLU A 126 -10.31 18.25 -2.87
C GLU A 126 -9.22 17.17 -2.71
N PHE A 127 -9.29 16.11 -3.50
CA PHE A 127 -8.31 15.03 -3.49
C PHE A 127 -7.05 15.41 -4.25
N VAL A 128 -5.89 15.04 -3.69
CA VAL A 128 -4.57 15.21 -4.34
C VAL A 128 -4.52 14.41 -5.66
N PHE A 129 -5.08 13.20 -5.64
CA PHE A 129 -5.14 12.31 -6.80
C PHE A 129 -6.59 11.91 -7.12
N PRO A 130 -7.34 12.73 -7.89
CA PRO A 130 -8.76 12.51 -8.16
C PRO A 130 -8.98 11.40 -9.19
N ILE A 131 -8.54 10.18 -8.87
CA ILE A 131 -8.73 9.00 -9.73
C ILE A 131 -9.27 7.82 -8.93
N SER A 132 -10.06 6.97 -9.57
CA SER A 132 -10.59 5.77 -8.91
C SER A 132 -9.53 4.67 -8.75
N ALA A 133 -9.74 3.82 -7.74
CA ALA A 133 -8.87 2.67 -7.49
C ALA A 133 -8.79 1.71 -8.70
N ASN A 134 -9.87 1.59 -9.48
CA ASN A 134 -9.88 0.78 -10.69
C ASN A 134 -9.10 1.44 -11.83
N CYS A 135 -9.22 2.76 -11.98
CA CYS A 135 -8.42 3.52 -12.94
C CYS A 135 -6.91 3.33 -12.68
N LEU A 136 -6.49 3.50 -11.42
CA LEU A 136 -5.10 3.28 -11.03
C LEU A 136 -4.66 1.82 -11.29
N ARG A 137 -5.51 0.83 -10.96
CA ARG A 137 -5.20 -0.59 -11.21
C ARG A 137 -4.95 -0.87 -12.68
N LEU A 138 -5.85 -0.44 -13.55
CA LEU A 138 -5.72 -0.65 -14.99
C LEU A 138 -4.52 0.10 -15.59
N ALA A 139 -4.26 1.32 -15.12
CA ALA A 139 -3.12 2.10 -15.55
C ALA A 139 -1.79 1.45 -15.12
N TRP A 140 -1.71 0.97 -13.87
CA TRP A 140 -0.57 0.21 -13.37
C TRP A 140 -0.30 -1.05 -14.19
N GLU A 141 -1.34 -1.84 -14.49
CA GLU A 141 -1.22 -3.05 -15.30
C GLU A 141 -0.69 -2.73 -16.70
N ARG A 142 -1.18 -1.65 -17.32
CA ARG A 142 -0.67 -1.20 -18.63
C ARG A 142 0.81 -0.79 -18.55
N CYS A 143 1.22 0.00 -17.53
CA CYS A 143 2.62 0.38 -17.33
C CYS A 143 3.50 -0.85 -17.19
N ARG A 144 3.17 -1.72 -16.26
CA ARG A 144 3.94 -2.94 -15.98
C ARG A 144 4.07 -3.84 -17.22
N ASN A 145 2.98 -4.05 -17.94
CA ASN A 145 2.99 -4.90 -19.14
C ASN A 145 3.83 -4.29 -20.25
N LYS A 146 3.72 -2.97 -20.50
CA LYS A 146 4.55 -2.27 -21.50
C LYS A 146 6.03 -2.22 -21.12
N SER A 147 6.32 -2.19 -19.83
CA SER A 147 7.68 -2.23 -19.30
C SER A 147 8.29 -3.65 -19.30
N ASN A 148 7.51 -4.67 -19.66
CA ASN A 148 7.89 -6.09 -19.58
C ASN A 148 8.38 -6.52 -18.18
N ILE A 149 7.93 -5.82 -17.10
CA ILE A 149 8.31 -6.11 -15.73
C ILE A 149 7.40 -7.21 -15.19
N LYS A 150 7.99 -8.37 -14.92
CA LYS A 150 7.26 -9.53 -14.41
C LYS A 150 7.21 -9.52 -12.88
N GLY A 151 6.10 -10.02 -12.34
CA GLY A 151 5.98 -10.30 -10.91
C GLY A 151 5.91 -9.07 -9.99
N LEU A 152 5.92 -7.84 -10.48
CA LEU A 152 5.81 -6.63 -9.70
C LEU A 152 4.34 -6.24 -9.48
N ARG A 153 3.98 -5.95 -8.23
CA ARG A 153 2.65 -5.45 -7.83
C ARG A 153 2.77 -4.00 -7.36
N PHE A 154 1.71 -3.23 -7.44
CA PHE A 154 1.70 -1.86 -6.91
C PHE A 154 2.11 -1.81 -5.42
N HIS A 155 1.70 -2.78 -4.64
CA HIS A 155 2.06 -2.86 -3.22
C HIS A 155 3.57 -3.09 -2.98
N ASP A 156 4.27 -3.64 -3.94
CA ASP A 156 5.72 -3.85 -3.83
C ASP A 156 6.49 -2.50 -3.84
N LEU A 157 5.87 -1.41 -4.35
CA LEU A 157 6.41 -0.04 -4.23
C LEU A 157 6.52 0.41 -2.77
N ARG A 158 5.58 0.00 -1.93
CA ARG A 158 5.66 0.26 -0.49
C ARG A 158 6.77 -0.58 0.17
N HIS A 159 6.99 -1.82 -0.27
CA HIS A 159 8.13 -2.60 0.20
C HIS A 159 9.45 -1.92 -0.16
N GLU A 160 9.53 -1.39 -1.38
CA GLU A 160 10.68 -0.60 -1.83
C GLU A 160 10.89 0.64 -0.95
N ALA A 161 9.85 1.43 -0.69
CA ALA A 161 9.93 2.61 0.18
C ALA A 161 10.44 2.26 1.59
N VAL A 162 9.85 1.24 2.20
CA VAL A 162 10.27 0.76 3.54
C VAL A 162 11.73 0.34 3.56
N SER A 163 12.19 -0.37 2.53
CA SER A 163 13.60 -0.76 2.42
C SER A 163 14.52 0.47 2.28
N ARG A 164 14.11 1.48 1.49
CA ARG A 164 14.87 2.74 1.35
C ARG A 164 14.95 3.51 2.66
N PHE A 165 13.90 3.51 3.47
CA PHE A 165 13.93 4.15 4.79
C PHE A 165 15.00 3.53 5.68
N PHE A 166 15.14 2.20 5.69
CA PHE A 166 16.23 1.54 6.39
C PHE A 166 17.62 1.85 5.80
N GLU A 167 17.72 1.89 4.47
CA GLU A 167 18.95 2.27 3.77
C GLU A 167 19.38 3.72 4.07
N MET A 168 18.40 4.61 4.37
CA MET A 168 18.64 5.98 4.86
C MET A 168 19.02 6.03 6.34
N GLY A 169 19.03 4.91 7.06
CA GLY A 169 19.43 4.81 8.46
C GLY A 169 18.30 4.99 9.47
N LEU A 170 17.03 5.01 9.05
CA LEU A 170 15.91 5.08 9.98
C LEU A 170 15.81 3.79 10.80
N SER A 171 15.52 3.96 12.08
CA SER A 171 15.30 2.85 13.01
C SER A 171 13.96 2.14 12.77
N VAL A 172 13.82 0.92 13.29
CA VAL A 172 12.57 0.14 13.18
C VAL A 172 11.35 0.89 13.74
N PRO A 173 11.41 1.56 14.90
CA PRO A 173 10.29 2.37 15.39
C PRO A 173 9.90 3.52 14.44
N GLU A 174 10.87 4.24 13.90
CA GLU A 174 10.61 5.34 12.96
C GLU A 174 9.93 4.84 11.68
N VAL A 175 10.47 3.77 11.09
CA VAL A 175 9.87 3.14 9.91
C VAL A 175 8.47 2.60 10.22
N ALA A 176 8.23 2.05 11.42
CA ALA A 176 6.91 1.58 11.84
C ALA A 176 5.90 2.73 11.93
N LEU A 177 6.31 3.88 12.50
CA LEU A 177 5.48 5.08 12.59
C LEU A 177 5.12 5.62 11.19
N ILE A 178 6.10 5.81 10.32
CA ILE A 178 5.88 6.32 8.95
C ILE A 178 4.98 5.37 8.15
N SER A 179 5.30 4.09 8.18
CA SER A 179 4.60 3.09 7.37
C SER A 179 3.28 2.61 8.00
N GLY A 180 3.07 2.78 9.30
CA GLY A 180 1.88 2.30 10.02
C GLY A 180 1.83 0.76 10.12
N HIS A 181 2.97 0.13 10.41
CA HIS A 181 3.02 -1.29 10.75
C HIS A 181 2.81 -1.47 12.25
N LYS A 182 1.69 -2.07 12.65
CA LYS A 182 1.43 -2.41 14.07
C LYS A 182 2.29 -3.59 14.54
N ASP A 183 2.59 -4.52 13.66
CA ASP A 183 3.46 -5.66 13.93
C ASP A 183 4.84 -5.41 13.30
N VAL A 184 5.78 -4.99 14.12
CA VAL A 184 7.16 -4.70 13.69
C VAL A 184 7.88 -5.91 13.07
N ARG A 185 7.42 -7.13 13.35
CA ARG A 185 7.96 -8.35 12.73
C ARG A 185 7.80 -8.35 11.22
N GLN A 186 6.85 -7.60 10.69
CA GLN A 186 6.67 -7.43 9.26
C GLN A 186 7.79 -6.60 8.62
N LEU A 187 8.49 -5.78 9.40
CA LEU A 187 9.60 -4.93 8.95
C LEU A 187 10.94 -5.70 8.86
N PHE A 188 11.11 -6.75 9.65
CA PHE A 188 12.34 -7.57 9.61
C PHE A 188 12.56 -8.34 8.29
N ARG A 189 11.68 -8.20 7.35
CA ARG A 189 11.80 -8.80 6.01
C ARG A 189 12.63 -7.97 5.06
#